data_f3c2ea28bd1291125226d40cdb0f97fe
#
_entry.id   f3c2ea28bd1291125226d40cdb0f97fe
#
_cell.length_a   1.000
_cell.length_b   1.000
_cell.length_c   1.000
_cell.angle_alpha   90.00
_cell.angle_beta   90.00
_cell.angle_gamma   90.00
#
_symmetry.space_group_name_H-M   'P 1'
#
loop_
_entity.id
_entity.type
_entity.pdbx_description
1 polymer ?
#
loop_
_entity_poly.entity_id
_entity_poly.type
_entity_poly.pdbx_seq_one_letter_code
_entity_poly.pdbx_strand_id
1 'polypeptide(L)'
;MNEPSWLIVARRYIGVAEIPGKDENPVIVKWLLKLKAAWNSETVPWCGTFVGVCFSKVGIPLAKHWYRARDWLNWGVTLLVPTVGCVVIYERTGGGHVGFVVGRDQNDNLMTLGGNQGDAVNIRPFPRSRVLGYRWPSGEVVSLSPLPVVGSDGQLSTGEA
;
A
#
# COMPACT_ATOMS: atom_id res chain seq x y z
N MET A 1 -3.63 -17.13 12.57
CA MET A 1 -4.63 -16.13 12.14
C MET A 1 -4.56 -15.89 10.66
N ASN A 2 -5.70 -15.90 10.00
CA ASN A 2 -5.73 -15.69 8.55
C ASN A 2 -5.57 -14.21 8.23
N GLU A 3 -4.79 -13.93 7.20
CA GLU A 3 -4.67 -12.57 6.68
C GLU A 3 -5.95 -12.12 6.00
N PRO A 4 -6.26 -10.82 5.99
CA PRO A 4 -7.39 -10.31 5.22
C PRO A 4 -7.25 -10.61 3.73
N SER A 5 -8.39 -10.78 3.06
CA SER A 5 -8.43 -11.17 1.64
C SER A 5 -7.67 -10.20 0.73
N TRP A 6 -7.75 -8.91 1.01
CA TRP A 6 -7.04 -7.91 0.21
C TRP A 6 -5.52 -7.99 0.37
N LEU A 7 -5.03 -8.43 1.53
CA LEU A 7 -3.59 -8.61 1.75
C LEU A 7 -3.08 -9.85 1.00
N ILE A 8 -3.89 -10.90 0.94
CA ILE A 8 -3.57 -12.08 0.14
C ILE A 8 -3.43 -11.69 -1.33
N VAL A 9 -4.34 -10.86 -1.84
CA VAL A 9 -4.22 -10.31 -3.20
C VAL A 9 -2.94 -9.49 -3.36
N ALA A 10 -2.65 -8.61 -2.41
CA ALA A 10 -1.47 -7.76 -2.47
C ALA A 10 -0.17 -8.58 -2.56
N ARG A 11 -0.07 -9.65 -1.79
CA ARG A 11 1.11 -10.52 -1.80
C ARG A 11 1.35 -11.19 -3.15
N ARG A 12 0.30 -11.45 -3.92
CA ARG A 12 0.43 -12.05 -5.26
C ARG A 12 1.11 -11.12 -6.25
N TYR A 13 1.10 -9.81 -5.97
CA TYR A 13 1.70 -8.82 -6.86
C TYR A 13 3.14 -8.45 -6.49
N ILE A 14 3.70 -9.03 -5.41
CA ILE A 14 5.10 -8.79 -5.06
C ILE A 14 5.98 -9.14 -6.26
N GLY A 15 6.87 -8.22 -6.63
CA GLY A 15 7.75 -8.36 -7.78
C GLY A 15 7.29 -7.61 -9.03
N VAL A 16 6.05 -7.15 -9.08
CA VAL A 16 5.60 -6.27 -10.17
C VAL A 16 6.38 -4.96 -10.07
N ALA A 17 6.98 -4.51 -11.18
CA ALA A 17 7.86 -3.35 -11.20
C ALA A 17 7.67 -2.57 -12.50
N GLU A 18 7.98 -1.29 -12.45
CA GLU A 18 8.09 -0.47 -13.65
C GLU A 18 9.16 -1.05 -14.57
N ILE A 19 8.94 -0.92 -15.88
CA ILE A 19 9.92 -1.33 -16.88
C ILE A 19 10.75 -0.09 -17.24
N PRO A 20 12.09 -0.14 -17.06
CA PRO A 20 12.93 0.99 -17.43
C PRO A 20 12.83 1.33 -18.92
N GLY A 21 12.86 2.61 -19.22
CA GLY A 21 12.81 3.08 -20.61
C GLY A 21 11.41 3.49 -21.03
N LYS A 22 11.05 3.17 -22.28
CA LYS A 22 9.77 3.63 -22.89
C LYS A 22 8.64 2.64 -22.72
N ASP A 23 8.95 1.40 -22.38
CA ASP A 23 7.93 0.36 -22.25
C ASP A 23 7.22 0.48 -20.90
N GLU A 24 5.92 0.18 -20.90
CA GLU A 24 5.10 0.17 -19.70
C GLU A 24 4.86 -1.27 -19.24
N ASN A 25 4.83 -1.49 -17.91
CA ASN A 25 4.45 -2.80 -17.40
C ASN A 25 2.95 -3.02 -17.67
N PRO A 26 2.57 -4.04 -18.45
CA PRO A 26 1.17 -4.24 -18.80
C PRO A 26 0.28 -4.54 -17.60
N VAL A 27 0.83 -5.08 -16.50
CA VAL A 27 0.07 -5.31 -15.27
C VAL A 27 -0.36 -3.98 -14.66
N ILE A 28 0.56 -3.03 -14.53
CA ILE A 28 0.26 -1.71 -13.97
C ILE A 28 -0.73 -0.96 -14.87
N VAL A 29 -0.55 -1.03 -16.18
CA VAL A 29 -1.48 -0.42 -17.14
C VAL A 29 -2.88 -1.03 -16.98
N LYS A 30 -2.99 -2.36 -16.82
CA LYS A 30 -4.28 -3.01 -16.56
C LYS A 30 -4.93 -2.54 -15.27
N TRP A 31 -4.15 -2.29 -14.24
CA TRP A 31 -4.70 -1.75 -12.98
C TRP A 31 -5.35 -0.39 -13.21
N LEU A 32 -4.67 0.48 -13.94
CA LEU A 32 -5.20 1.81 -14.24
C LEU A 32 -6.51 1.71 -15.05
N LEU A 33 -6.54 0.82 -16.04
CA LEU A 33 -7.76 0.59 -16.82
C LEU A 33 -8.90 0.03 -15.96
N LYS A 34 -8.60 -0.93 -15.08
CA LYS A 34 -9.60 -1.50 -14.18
C LYS A 34 -10.22 -0.46 -13.26
N LEU A 35 -9.42 0.46 -12.75
CA LEU A 35 -9.87 1.53 -11.87
C LEU A 35 -10.38 2.76 -12.62
N LYS A 36 -10.41 2.71 -13.96
CA LYS A 36 -10.90 3.78 -14.83
C LYS A 36 -10.13 5.08 -14.62
N ALA A 37 -8.79 4.97 -14.49
CA ALA A 37 -7.94 6.13 -14.38
C ALA A 37 -8.00 6.97 -15.66
N ALA A 38 -7.82 8.29 -15.49
CA ALA A 38 -7.77 9.22 -16.63
C ALA A 38 -6.43 9.17 -17.37
N TRP A 39 -5.47 8.37 -16.88
CA TRP A 39 -4.14 8.18 -17.46
C TRP A 39 -3.83 6.69 -17.52
N ASN A 40 -2.82 6.32 -18.29
CA ASN A 40 -2.44 4.92 -18.46
C ASN A 40 -0.93 4.70 -18.40
N SER A 41 -0.20 5.61 -17.75
CA SER A 41 1.26 5.54 -17.64
C SER A 41 1.69 5.20 -16.21
N GLU A 42 2.63 4.25 -16.06
CA GLU A 42 3.23 3.91 -14.79
C GLU A 42 4.19 4.98 -14.25
N THR A 43 4.49 6.02 -15.05
CA THR A 43 5.32 7.14 -14.59
C THR A 43 4.58 8.03 -13.60
N VAL A 44 3.24 7.96 -13.55
CA VAL A 44 2.45 8.59 -12.50
C VAL A 44 2.58 7.72 -11.23
N PRO A 45 2.80 8.30 -10.04
CA PRO A 45 2.89 7.50 -8.83
C PRO A 45 1.68 6.58 -8.66
N TRP A 46 1.93 5.31 -8.36
CA TRP A 46 0.88 4.28 -8.39
C TRP A 46 0.71 3.52 -7.07
N CYS A 47 1.18 4.08 -5.96
CA CYS A 47 0.97 3.44 -4.64
C CYS A 47 -0.53 3.36 -4.29
N GLY A 48 -1.29 4.43 -4.52
CA GLY A 48 -2.74 4.42 -4.32
C GLY A 48 -3.46 3.51 -5.29
N THR A 49 -3.01 3.45 -6.53
CA THR A 49 -3.53 2.52 -7.55
C THR A 49 -3.40 1.08 -7.08
N PHE A 50 -2.24 0.71 -6.57
CA PHE A 50 -1.99 -0.64 -6.06
C PHE A 50 -2.95 -1.02 -4.93
N VAL A 51 -3.07 -0.15 -3.92
CA VAL A 51 -4.01 -0.37 -2.80
C VAL A 51 -5.44 -0.50 -3.34
N GLY A 52 -5.82 0.39 -4.25
CA GLY A 52 -7.17 0.37 -4.86
C GLY A 52 -7.47 -0.94 -5.59
N VAL A 53 -6.53 -1.45 -6.35
CA VAL A 53 -6.70 -2.74 -7.07
C VAL A 53 -6.91 -3.88 -6.09
N CYS A 54 -6.13 -3.92 -5.00
CA CYS A 54 -6.28 -4.98 -4.01
C CYS A 54 -7.67 -4.99 -3.40
N PHE A 55 -8.23 -3.83 -3.06
CA PHE A 55 -9.59 -3.72 -2.55
C PHE A 55 -10.64 -4.01 -3.63
N SER A 56 -10.43 -3.51 -4.84
CA SER A 56 -11.36 -3.76 -5.95
C SER A 56 -11.54 -5.25 -6.22
N LYS A 57 -10.47 -6.02 -6.13
CA LYS A 57 -10.51 -7.47 -6.38
C LYS A 57 -11.31 -8.24 -5.34
N VAL A 58 -11.50 -7.69 -4.16
CA VAL A 58 -12.29 -8.33 -3.10
C VAL A 58 -13.62 -7.62 -2.85
N GLY A 59 -14.01 -6.69 -3.73
CA GLY A 59 -15.31 -6.05 -3.67
C GLY A 59 -15.46 -4.97 -2.61
N ILE A 60 -14.37 -4.42 -2.10
CA ILE A 60 -14.39 -3.36 -1.09
C ILE A 60 -14.31 -2.00 -1.80
N PRO A 61 -15.22 -1.05 -1.47
CA PRO A 61 -15.19 0.28 -2.07
C PRO A 61 -13.87 1.01 -1.80
N LEU A 62 -13.39 1.75 -2.79
CA LEU A 62 -12.15 2.51 -2.74
C LEU A 62 -12.36 3.91 -2.17
N ALA A 63 -11.27 4.56 -1.75
CA ALA A 63 -11.26 5.98 -1.50
C ALA A 63 -11.71 6.74 -2.76
N LYS A 64 -12.40 7.86 -2.59
CA LYS A 64 -12.93 8.63 -3.71
C LYS A 64 -11.83 9.01 -4.71
N HIS A 65 -10.69 9.49 -4.21
CA HIS A 65 -9.53 9.81 -5.03
C HIS A 65 -8.40 8.80 -4.73
N TRP A 66 -8.68 7.53 -5.01
CA TRP A 66 -7.80 6.40 -4.67
C TRP A 66 -6.36 6.59 -5.18
N TYR A 67 -6.17 7.35 -6.24
CA TYR A 67 -4.86 7.63 -6.84
C TYR A 67 -4.00 8.60 -6.00
N ARG A 68 -4.59 9.24 -4.99
CA ARG A 68 -3.87 10.12 -4.05
C ARG A 68 -3.69 9.39 -2.73
N ALA A 69 -2.44 9.17 -2.33
CA ALA A 69 -2.15 8.45 -1.10
C ALA A 69 -2.87 9.06 0.11
N ARG A 70 -2.85 10.39 0.24
CA ARG A 70 -3.46 11.07 1.39
C ARG A 70 -4.98 11.00 1.41
N ASP A 71 -5.65 10.71 0.28
CA ASP A 71 -7.11 10.57 0.28
C ASP A 71 -7.56 9.32 1.04
N TRP A 72 -6.68 8.34 1.20
CA TRP A 72 -6.98 7.17 2.03
C TRP A 72 -7.15 7.52 3.51
N LEU A 73 -6.72 8.71 3.95
CA LEU A 73 -7.04 9.22 5.29
C LEU A 73 -8.53 9.55 5.46
N ASN A 74 -9.27 9.72 4.38
CA ASN A 74 -10.71 10.01 4.38
C ASN A 74 -11.56 8.75 4.14
N TRP A 75 -10.94 7.58 4.19
CA TRP A 75 -11.56 6.31 3.83
C TRP A 75 -11.60 5.37 5.03
N GLY A 76 -12.64 4.52 5.06
CA GLY A 76 -12.73 3.47 6.06
C GLY A 76 -12.91 4.00 7.49
N VAL A 77 -12.47 3.20 8.45
CA VAL A 77 -12.48 3.57 9.86
C VAL A 77 -11.04 3.78 10.34
N THR A 78 -10.89 4.72 11.29
CA THR A 78 -9.58 5.02 11.88
C THR A 78 -9.19 3.93 12.87
N LEU A 79 -7.93 3.45 12.75
CA LEU A 79 -7.31 2.64 13.81
C LEU A 79 -6.30 3.50 14.54
N LEU A 80 -6.22 3.34 15.86
CA LEU A 80 -5.24 4.04 16.68
C LEU A 80 -3.88 3.33 16.70
N VAL A 81 -3.88 2.03 16.46
CA VAL A 81 -2.68 1.20 16.41
C VAL A 81 -2.71 0.35 15.14
N PRO A 82 -1.53 0.00 14.59
CA PRO A 82 -1.50 -0.83 13.39
C PRO A 82 -1.82 -2.29 13.70
N THR A 83 -2.38 -2.97 12.72
CA THR A 83 -2.54 -4.43 12.72
C THR A 83 -2.25 -4.95 11.32
N VAL A 84 -1.94 -6.24 11.21
CA VAL A 84 -1.62 -6.82 9.90
C VAL A 84 -2.78 -6.64 8.93
N GLY A 85 -2.47 -6.10 7.76
CA GLY A 85 -3.44 -5.84 6.71
C GLY A 85 -4.09 -4.46 6.75
N CYS A 86 -3.83 -3.65 7.78
CA CYS A 86 -4.37 -2.29 7.78
C CYS A 86 -3.68 -1.43 6.73
N VAL A 87 -4.43 -0.44 6.24
CA VAL A 87 -3.88 0.61 5.38
C VAL A 87 -3.09 1.58 6.25
N VAL A 88 -1.90 1.93 5.80
CA VAL A 88 -1.06 2.94 6.46
C VAL A 88 -0.72 4.03 5.46
N ILE A 89 -0.84 5.27 5.90
CA ILE A 89 -0.52 6.44 5.09
C ILE A 89 0.68 7.13 5.73
N TYR A 90 1.68 7.41 4.91
CA TYR A 90 2.93 8.04 5.31
C TYR A 90 3.07 9.42 4.70
N GLU A 91 3.68 10.31 5.44
CA GLU A 91 4.15 11.58 4.88
C GLU A 91 5.29 11.34 3.91
N ARG A 92 5.28 12.09 2.81
CA ARG A 92 6.35 12.15 1.82
C ARG A 92 6.46 13.59 1.33
N THR A 93 7.67 14.04 1.01
CA THR A 93 7.87 15.37 0.42
C THR A 93 7.02 15.54 -0.84
N GLY A 94 6.16 16.55 -0.82
CA GLY A 94 5.25 16.83 -1.93
C GLY A 94 4.01 15.96 -2.00
N GLY A 95 3.73 15.11 -0.99
CA GLY A 95 2.57 14.25 -1.04
C GLY A 95 2.52 13.24 0.09
N GLY A 96 2.22 12.00 -0.26
CA GLY A 96 2.14 10.89 0.69
C GLY A 96 2.44 9.57 0.03
N HIS A 97 2.49 8.53 0.85
CA HIS A 97 2.60 7.14 0.40
C HIS A 97 1.56 6.31 1.14
N VAL A 98 1.05 5.28 0.50
CA VAL A 98 0.03 4.40 1.09
C VAL A 98 0.39 2.94 0.79
N GLY A 99 0.19 2.08 1.78
CA GLY A 99 0.44 0.66 1.66
C GLY A 99 -0.27 -0.11 2.76
N PHE A 100 0.10 -1.39 2.91
CA PHE A 100 -0.45 -2.29 3.92
C PHE A 100 0.62 -2.67 4.93
N VAL A 101 0.28 -2.62 6.21
CA VAL A 101 1.17 -3.12 7.26
C VAL A 101 1.15 -4.64 7.23
N VAL A 102 2.33 -5.26 7.22
CA VAL A 102 2.47 -6.73 7.31
C VAL A 102 3.20 -7.18 8.58
N GLY A 103 3.82 -6.25 9.30
CA GLY A 103 4.57 -6.56 10.51
C GLY A 103 5.46 -5.41 10.91
N ARG A 104 6.46 -5.72 11.70
CA ARG A 104 7.52 -4.79 12.09
C ARG A 104 8.89 -5.45 11.97
N ASP A 105 9.92 -4.65 11.91
CA ASP A 105 11.29 -5.17 12.00
C ASP A 105 11.80 -5.13 13.45
N GLN A 106 13.05 -5.53 13.65
CA GLN A 106 13.65 -5.55 14.98
C GLN A 106 13.85 -4.17 15.57
N ASN A 107 13.86 -3.13 14.76
CA ASN A 107 13.98 -1.74 15.19
C ASN A 107 12.63 -1.05 15.31
N ASP A 108 11.54 -1.82 15.28
CA ASP A 108 10.15 -1.35 15.38
C ASP A 108 9.72 -0.44 14.22
N ASN A 109 10.38 -0.53 13.07
CA ASN A 109 9.87 0.06 11.84
C ASN A 109 8.71 -0.76 11.32
N LEU A 110 7.77 -0.10 10.63
CA LEU A 110 6.62 -0.79 10.05
C LEU A 110 7.04 -1.46 8.73
N MET A 111 6.87 -2.77 8.67
CA MET A 111 7.09 -3.52 7.44
C MET A 111 5.85 -3.34 6.57
N THR A 112 6.02 -2.73 5.42
CA THR A 112 4.93 -2.23 4.58
C THR A 112 4.99 -2.86 3.20
N LEU A 113 3.91 -3.53 2.82
CA LEU A 113 3.70 -4.04 1.46
C LEU A 113 2.99 -2.95 0.67
N GLY A 114 3.68 -2.41 -0.31
CA GLY A 114 3.14 -1.32 -1.11
C GLY A 114 3.65 -1.32 -2.53
N GLY A 115 2.94 -0.58 -3.38
CA GLY A 115 3.35 -0.32 -4.75
C GLY A 115 4.20 0.94 -4.84
N ASN A 116 4.98 1.02 -5.89
CA ASN A 116 5.85 2.16 -6.15
C ASN A 116 6.89 2.39 -5.03
N GLN A 117 7.34 1.33 -4.42
CA GLN A 117 8.41 1.33 -3.43
C GLN A 117 9.72 0.96 -4.13
N GLY A 118 10.49 1.98 -4.56
CA GLY A 118 11.58 1.79 -5.50
C GLY A 118 11.06 1.29 -6.85
N ASP A 119 9.93 1.86 -7.29
CA ASP A 119 9.26 1.56 -8.56
C ASP A 119 8.74 0.12 -8.67
N ALA A 120 8.49 -0.54 -7.54
CA ALA A 120 8.05 -1.93 -7.50
C ALA A 120 7.07 -2.20 -6.36
N VAL A 121 6.40 -3.34 -6.44
CA VAL A 121 5.63 -3.90 -5.32
C VAL A 121 6.58 -4.76 -4.48
N ASN A 122 6.75 -4.41 -3.23
CA ASN A 122 7.62 -5.14 -2.29
C ASN A 122 7.25 -4.83 -0.85
N ILE A 123 7.97 -5.44 0.08
CA ILE A 123 7.85 -5.19 1.52
C ILE A 123 9.11 -4.47 1.98
N ARG A 124 8.95 -3.27 2.53
CA ARG A 124 10.06 -2.46 3.03
C ARG A 124 9.75 -1.86 4.40
N PRO A 125 10.79 -1.62 5.21
CA PRO A 125 10.60 -0.94 6.50
C PRO A 125 10.41 0.56 6.31
N PHE A 126 9.47 1.12 7.09
CA PHE A 126 9.18 2.55 7.13
C PHE A 126 9.25 3.02 8.57
N PRO A 127 9.88 4.18 8.84
CA PRO A 127 9.92 4.70 10.21
C PRO A 127 8.52 5.15 10.64
N ARG A 128 8.16 4.85 11.88
CA ARG A 128 6.84 5.23 12.43
C ARG A 128 6.65 6.74 12.50
N SER A 129 7.73 7.50 12.53
CA SER A 129 7.66 8.96 12.55
C SER A 129 7.01 9.56 11.31
N ARG A 130 6.94 8.81 10.22
CA ARG A 130 6.30 9.26 8.98
C ARG A 130 4.80 8.94 8.92
N VAL A 131 4.27 8.18 9.85
CA VAL A 131 2.85 7.75 9.82
C VAL A 131 1.93 8.94 10.01
N LEU A 132 0.96 9.08 9.10
CA LEU A 132 -0.14 10.04 9.20
C LEU A 132 -1.38 9.39 9.77
N GLY A 133 -1.59 8.12 9.54
CA GLY A 133 -2.73 7.40 10.08
C GLY A 133 -2.83 5.97 9.60
N TYR A 134 -3.68 5.21 10.28
CA TYR A 134 -4.04 3.84 9.93
C TYR A 134 -5.53 3.77 9.65
N ARG A 135 -5.91 2.96 8.65
CA ARG A 135 -7.32 2.80 8.28
C ARG A 135 -7.66 1.33 8.06
N TRP A 136 -8.93 1.02 8.26
CA TRP A 136 -9.47 -0.33 8.05
C TRP A 136 -10.77 -0.20 7.25
N PRO A 137 -11.07 -1.15 6.34
CA PRO A 137 -12.30 -1.08 5.57
C PRO A 137 -13.53 -1.07 6.48
N SER A 138 -14.47 -0.18 6.21
CA SER A 138 -15.73 -0.12 6.96
C SER A 138 -16.50 -1.43 6.82
N GLY A 139 -17.02 -1.93 7.92
CA GLY A 139 -17.81 -3.17 7.92
C GLY A 139 -17.01 -4.46 7.97
N GLU A 140 -15.69 -4.39 7.84
CA GLU A 140 -14.84 -5.58 7.95
C GLU A 140 -14.38 -5.78 9.40
N VAL A 141 -14.42 -7.03 9.86
CA VAL A 141 -13.99 -7.36 11.22
C VAL A 141 -12.48 -7.12 11.34
N VAL A 142 -12.09 -6.40 12.39
CA VAL A 142 -10.67 -6.18 12.69
C VAL A 142 -10.29 -6.95 13.94
N SER A 143 -9.15 -7.64 13.89
CA SER A 143 -8.55 -8.28 15.04
C SER A 143 -7.23 -7.57 15.35
N LEU A 144 -7.19 -6.84 16.46
CA LEU A 144 -6.00 -6.13 16.88
C LEU A 144 -5.07 -7.11 17.60
N SER A 145 -3.95 -7.40 16.96
CA SER A 145 -2.93 -8.30 17.52
C SER A 145 -1.56 -7.63 17.39
N PRO A 146 -0.61 -7.97 18.26
CA PRO A 146 0.75 -7.45 18.13
C PRO A 146 1.32 -7.78 16.74
N LEU A 147 2.08 -6.86 16.18
CA LEU A 147 2.69 -7.06 14.87
C LEU A 147 3.80 -8.12 14.94
N PRO A 148 3.81 -9.09 14.02
CA PRO A 148 4.92 -10.04 13.96
C PRO A 148 6.19 -9.33 13.48
N VAL A 149 7.34 -9.85 13.91
CA VAL A 149 8.63 -9.43 13.35
C VAL A 149 8.81 -10.15 12.02
N VAL A 150 9.00 -9.38 10.95
CA VAL A 150 9.17 -9.94 9.61
C VAL A 150 10.43 -9.36 8.97
N GLY A 151 11.05 -10.14 8.09
CA GLY A 151 12.24 -9.72 7.37
C GLY A 151 11.92 -8.82 6.20
N SER A 152 12.94 -8.11 5.75
CA SER A 152 12.89 -7.26 4.57
C SER A 152 14.08 -7.58 3.67
N ASP A 153 13.89 -7.45 2.38
CA ASP A 153 14.97 -7.46 1.40
C ASP A 153 15.48 -6.06 1.08
N GLY A 154 14.91 -5.04 1.73
CA GLY A 154 15.19 -3.64 1.42
C GLY A 154 15.74 -2.85 2.58
N GLN A 155 16.24 -1.65 2.26
CA GLN A 155 16.70 -0.68 3.24
C GLN A 155 15.51 0.09 3.81
N LEU A 156 15.73 0.73 4.98
CA LEU A 156 14.75 1.63 5.56
C LEU A 156 14.37 2.71 4.54
N SER A 157 13.07 2.89 4.34
CA SER A 157 12.60 3.93 3.42
C SER A 157 12.84 5.31 4.03
N THR A 158 13.49 6.18 3.25
CA THR A 158 13.66 7.59 3.58
C THR A 158 12.84 8.49 2.65
N GLY A 159 12.33 7.93 1.57
CA GLY A 159 11.47 8.59 0.60
C GLY A 159 11.18 7.61 -0.55
N GLU A 160 10.00 7.72 -1.15
CA GLU A 160 9.59 6.89 -2.27
C GLU A 160 9.79 7.66 -3.59
N ALA A 161 10.21 6.96 -4.59
CA ALA A 161 10.39 7.54 -5.91
C ALA A 161 9.05 7.91 -6.53
#